data_9dada4b1a33c646723ea46407385b229
#
_entry.id   9dada4b1a33c646723ea46407385b229
#
_cell.length_a   1.000
_cell.length_b   1.000
_cell.length_c   1.000
_cell.angle_alpha   90.00
_cell.angle_beta   90.00
_cell.angle_gamma   90.00
#
_symmetry.space_group_name_H-M   'P 1'
#
loop_
_entity.id
_entity.type
_entity.pdbx_description
1 polymer ?
#
loop_
_entity_poly.entity_id
_entity_poly.type
_entity_poly.pdbx_seq_one_letter_code
_entity_poly.pdbx_strand_id
1 'polypeptide(L)'
;MAEAANSDIQTYKTFNDFFTRPLKVGVRPIANAAFICPVDGAISQFGSIQQDQIFQAKRHNYSILALVANNTNLASKFENGHFACLYLSPKDYHRIHMPCDGNLKTMTYVPGALFSVNPNTAANVPNLFARNERVLCEFESVQHGTFVMVLVGATIVGSMATVWHEAIDGVKNGIINPPRSKNIRTWTYLEKNIFLKQGDEMGRFLLGSTVVMLFEKDTLQFNVDWQPTRGIKLGEEMANAL
;
A
#
# COMPACT_ATOMS: atom_id res chain seq x y z
N MET A 1 0.12 -22.81 -2.35
CA MET A 1 -0.73 -23.23 -3.50
C MET A 1 -2.16 -23.59 -3.08
N ALA A 2 -2.41 -24.14 -1.89
CA ALA A 2 -3.77 -24.55 -1.48
C ALA A 2 -4.84 -23.44 -1.56
N GLU A 3 -4.45 -22.18 -1.30
CA GLU A 3 -5.32 -21.00 -1.34
C GLU A 3 -5.41 -20.33 -2.72
N ALA A 4 -4.51 -20.67 -3.66
CA ALA A 4 -4.50 -20.07 -5.00
C ALA A 4 -5.75 -20.47 -5.80
N ALA A 5 -6.32 -19.54 -6.57
CA ALA A 5 -7.46 -19.82 -7.45
C ALA A 5 -7.15 -20.95 -8.44
N ASN A 6 -5.91 -20.99 -8.94
CA ASN A 6 -5.36 -22.12 -9.68
C ASN A 6 -4.22 -22.75 -8.88
N SER A 7 -4.38 -24.02 -8.50
CA SER A 7 -3.39 -24.73 -7.69
C SER A 7 -2.30 -25.43 -8.53
N ASP A 8 -2.47 -25.52 -9.84
CA ASP A 8 -1.50 -26.13 -10.75
C ASP A 8 -0.43 -25.11 -11.15
N ILE A 9 0.80 -25.29 -10.64
CA ILE A 9 1.93 -24.40 -10.89
C ILE A 9 2.34 -24.36 -12.37
N GLN A 10 2.08 -25.42 -13.13
CA GLN A 10 2.48 -25.50 -14.53
C GLN A 10 1.65 -24.62 -15.46
N THR A 11 0.49 -24.13 -14.99
CA THR A 11 -0.40 -23.27 -15.76
C THR A 11 0.05 -21.80 -15.78
N TYR A 12 0.93 -21.41 -14.89
CA TYR A 12 1.46 -20.04 -14.83
C TYR A 12 2.57 -19.88 -15.86
N LYS A 13 2.35 -19.00 -16.85
CA LYS A 13 3.29 -18.78 -17.96
C LYS A 13 4.58 -18.08 -17.55
N THR A 14 4.52 -17.27 -16.51
CA THR A 14 5.66 -16.51 -15.99
C THR A 14 5.73 -16.58 -14.48
N PHE A 15 6.90 -16.27 -13.92
CA PHE A 15 7.05 -16.09 -12.48
C PHE A 15 6.12 -15.00 -11.93
N ASN A 16 5.94 -13.91 -12.67
CA ASN A 16 5.04 -12.82 -12.26
C ASN A 16 3.58 -13.26 -12.20
N ASP A 17 3.12 -14.07 -13.15
CA ASP A 17 1.75 -14.63 -13.11
C ASP A 17 1.55 -15.48 -11.85
N PHE A 18 2.54 -16.31 -11.52
CA PHE A 18 2.54 -17.09 -10.29
C PHE A 18 2.60 -16.21 -9.04
N PHE A 19 3.46 -15.21 -9.03
CA PHE A 19 3.69 -14.33 -7.89
C PHE A 19 2.46 -13.49 -7.56
N THR A 20 1.78 -12.98 -8.59
CA THR A 20 0.55 -12.17 -8.48
C THR A 20 -0.73 -12.98 -8.61
N ARG A 21 -0.65 -14.30 -8.38
CA ARG A 21 -1.80 -15.21 -8.52
C ARG A 21 -2.99 -14.78 -7.67
N PRO A 22 -4.22 -14.91 -8.17
CA PRO A 22 -5.41 -14.65 -7.36
C PRO A 22 -5.62 -15.76 -6.33
N LEU A 23 -6.30 -15.45 -5.26
CA LEU A 23 -6.78 -16.39 -4.26
C LEU A 23 -8.15 -16.96 -4.67
N LYS A 24 -8.49 -18.14 -4.15
CA LYS A 24 -9.86 -18.69 -4.23
C LYS A 24 -10.83 -17.75 -3.55
N VAL A 25 -12.05 -17.68 -4.08
CA VAL A 25 -13.14 -16.92 -3.45
C VAL A 25 -13.38 -17.46 -2.03
N GLY A 26 -13.53 -16.54 -1.07
CA GLY A 26 -13.88 -16.87 0.32
C GLY A 26 -12.71 -17.29 1.22
N VAL A 27 -11.45 -17.41 0.72
CA VAL A 27 -10.31 -17.72 1.60
C VAL A 27 -9.80 -16.54 2.40
N ARG A 28 -10.27 -15.35 2.10
CA ARG A 28 -10.05 -14.12 2.86
C ARG A 28 -11.41 -13.49 3.16
N PRO A 29 -12.06 -13.90 4.26
CA PRO A 29 -13.31 -13.27 4.67
C PRO A 29 -13.03 -11.82 5.07
N ILE A 30 -13.92 -10.92 4.69
CA ILE A 30 -13.85 -9.52 5.05
C ILE A 30 -14.52 -9.32 6.41
N ALA A 31 -13.78 -8.80 7.38
CA ALA A 31 -14.30 -8.48 8.69
C ALA A 31 -15.32 -7.34 8.61
N ASN A 32 -16.30 -7.37 9.50
CA ASN A 32 -17.23 -6.25 9.67
C ASN A 32 -16.56 -5.17 10.54
N ALA A 33 -15.68 -4.38 9.94
CA ALA A 33 -14.91 -3.33 10.60
C ALA A 33 -14.82 -2.10 9.70
N ALA A 34 -14.58 -0.92 10.28
CA ALA A 34 -14.42 0.31 9.51
C ALA A 34 -13.23 0.24 8.55
N PHE A 35 -12.13 -0.37 9.01
CA PHE A 35 -10.93 -0.59 8.22
C PHE A 35 -10.45 -2.03 8.34
N ILE A 36 -10.10 -2.63 7.21
CA ILE A 36 -9.54 -3.99 7.13
C ILE A 36 -8.08 -3.97 6.72
N CYS A 37 -7.35 -5.03 7.03
CA CYS A 37 -6.01 -5.27 6.52
C CYS A 37 -6.06 -5.38 4.98
N PRO A 38 -5.31 -4.54 4.24
CA PRO A 38 -5.37 -4.51 2.78
C PRO A 38 -4.53 -5.59 2.11
N VAL A 39 -3.71 -6.32 2.86
CA VAL A 39 -2.71 -7.28 2.36
C VAL A 39 -2.53 -8.47 3.31
N ASP A 40 -1.98 -9.57 2.79
CA ASP A 40 -1.30 -10.56 3.61
C ASP A 40 0.12 -10.07 3.90
N GLY A 41 0.61 -10.26 5.11
CA GLY A 41 1.96 -9.83 5.48
C GLY A 41 2.20 -9.79 6.98
N ALA A 42 3.01 -8.85 7.41
CA ALA A 42 3.27 -8.59 8.81
C ALA A 42 3.24 -7.08 9.10
N ILE A 43 2.77 -6.70 10.28
CA ILE A 43 2.81 -5.33 10.76
C ILE A 43 4.27 -4.96 11.00
N SER A 44 4.79 -3.99 10.25
CA SER A 44 6.12 -3.44 10.51
C SER A 44 6.05 -2.43 11.65
N GLN A 45 5.23 -1.40 11.46
CA GLN A 45 4.97 -0.34 12.45
C GLN A 45 3.57 0.25 12.21
N PHE A 46 2.98 0.83 13.25
CA PHE A 46 1.72 1.55 13.18
C PHE A 46 1.59 2.49 14.37
N GLY A 47 0.66 3.43 14.32
CA GLY A 47 0.34 4.32 15.42
C GLY A 47 0.03 5.74 14.97
N SER A 48 0.13 6.68 15.92
CA SER A 48 -0.06 8.11 15.67
C SER A 48 1.19 8.73 15.05
N ILE A 49 0.97 9.66 14.14
CA ILE A 49 2.01 10.51 13.56
C ILE A 49 2.30 11.63 14.56
N GLN A 50 3.57 11.85 14.87
CA GLN A 50 3.98 12.92 15.79
C GLN A 50 4.32 14.17 14.99
N GLN A 51 3.39 15.12 14.92
CA GLN A 51 3.44 16.28 14.00
C GLN A 51 3.48 15.76 12.55
N ASP A 52 4.64 15.78 11.89
CA ASP A 52 4.88 15.23 10.55
C ASP A 52 5.76 13.96 10.54
N GLN A 53 6.11 13.41 11.72
CA GLN A 53 7.07 12.31 11.85
C GLN A 53 6.40 10.96 12.00
N ILE A 54 6.80 10.04 11.13
CA ILE A 54 6.39 8.63 11.11
C ILE A 54 7.53 7.79 11.67
N PHE A 55 7.22 6.94 12.64
CA PHE A 55 8.19 5.99 13.18
C PHE A 55 8.45 4.86 12.18
N GLN A 56 9.71 4.66 11.79
CA GLN A 56 10.12 3.62 10.85
C GLN A 56 10.51 2.32 11.55
N ALA A 57 11.57 2.37 12.35
CA ALA A 57 12.09 1.27 13.15
C ALA A 57 13.24 1.75 14.03
N LYS A 58 13.46 1.14 15.21
CA LYS A 58 14.55 1.46 16.16
C LYS A 58 14.59 2.95 16.49
N ARG A 59 15.53 3.71 15.90
CA ARG A 59 15.73 5.15 16.14
C ARG A 59 15.48 5.99 14.88
N HIS A 60 14.86 5.42 13.85
CA HIS A 60 14.63 6.11 12.60
C HIS A 60 13.18 6.54 12.48
N ASN A 61 13.01 7.82 12.22
CA ASN A 61 11.76 8.42 11.78
C ASN A 61 11.96 9.01 10.38
N TYR A 62 10.88 9.24 9.67
CA TYR A 62 10.85 10.00 8.41
C TYR A 62 9.61 10.88 8.37
N SER A 63 9.69 11.99 7.62
CA SER A 63 8.57 12.92 7.56
C SER A 63 7.51 12.47 6.55
N ILE A 64 6.26 12.81 6.82
CA ILE A 64 5.16 12.69 5.84
C ILE A 64 5.56 13.43 4.57
N LEU A 65 6.08 14.65 4.70
CA LEU A 65 6.46 15.49 3.56
C LEU A 65 7.43 14.76 2.61
N ALA A 66 8.46 14.08 3.16
CA ALA A 66 9.39 13.29 2.36
C ALA A 66 8.69 12.08 1.72
N LEU A 67 7.78 11.41 2.44
CA LEU A 67 7.04 10.26 1.93
C LEU A 67 6.15 10.64 0.75
N VAL A 68 5.45 11.79 0.84
CA VAL A 68 4.53 12.27 -0.21
C VAL A 68 5.21 13.17 -1.25
N ALA A 69 6.54 13.02 -1.40
CA ALA A 69 7.33 13.68 -2.45
C ALA A 69 7.26 15.22 -2.42
N ASN A 70 7.32 15.79 -1.24
CA ASN A 70 7.26 17.24 -0.96
C ASN A 70 5.93 17.91 -1.37
N ASN A 71 4.85 17.16 -1.49
CA ASN A 71 3.51 17.73 -1.63
C ASN A 71 3.01 18.24 -0.26
N THR A 72 3.20 19.53 0.00
CA THR A 72 2.86 20.19 1.28
C THR A 72 1.36 20.12 1.58
N ASN A 73 0.51 20.31 0.55
CA ASN A 73 -0.95 20.26 0.70
C ASN A 73 -1.43 18.86 1.11
N LEU A 74 -0.81 17.81 0.57
CA LEU A 74 -1.14 16.46 0.95
C LEU A 74 -0.56 16.11 2.33
N ALA A 75 0.67 16.54 2.62
CA ALA A 75 1.33 16.26 3.90
C ALA A 75 0.54 16.84 5.09
N SER A 76 0.06 18.08 4.99
CA SER A 76 -0.65 18.77 6.07
C SER A 76 -1.96 18.07 6.47
N LYS A 77 -2.61 17.30 5.58
CA LYS A 77 -3.82 16.55 5.91
C LYS A 77 -3.57 15.45 6.95
N PHE A 78 -2.34 14.96 7.04
CA PHE A 78 -1.99 13.81 7.89
C PHE A 78 -1.14 14.16 9.11
N GLU A 79 -0.90 15.46 9.35
CA GLU A 79 -0.23 15.92 10.58
C GLU A 79 -1.05 15.50 11.80
N ASN A 80 -0.37 14.87 12.78
CA ASN A 80 -0.99 14.30 13.97
C ASN A 80 -2.07 13.24 13.70
N GLY A 81 -2.11 12.70 12.47
CA GLY A 81 -2.99 11.60 12.09
C GLY A 81 -2.44 10.23 12.47
N HIS A 82 -2.76 9.23 11.68
CA HIS A 82 -2.38 7.84 11.92
C HIS A 82 -1.65 7.24 10.73
N PHE A 83 -0.80 6.26 10.99
CA PHE A 83 -0.13 5.49 9.93
C PHE A 83 -0.12 4.00 10.24
N ALA A 84 -0.04 3.19 9.21
CA ALA A 84 0.29 1.78 9.30
C ALA A 84 1.27 1.39 8.18
N CYS A 85 2.30 0.63 8.53
CA CYS A 85 3.33 0.13 7.62
C CYS A 85 3.27 -1.40 7.64
N LEU A 86 2.94 -2.01 6.50
CA LEU A 86 2.73 -3.44 6.34
C LEU A 86 3.76 -4.02 5.38
N TYR A 87 4.54 -4.98 5.85
CA TYR A 87 5.57 -5.66 5.07
C TYR A 87 5.03 -6.94 4.44
N LEU A 88 5.18 -7.08 3.13
CA LEU A 88 4.88 -8.31 2.39
C LEU A 88 6.17 -9.05 2.09
N SER A 89 6.36 -10.22 2.69
CA SER A 89 7.50 -11.08 2.37
C SER A 89 7.23 -11.82 1.05
N PRO A 90 8.27 -12.28 0.32
CA PRO A 90 8.08 -12.93 -0.98
C PRO A 90 7.13 -14.14 -1.02
N LYS A 91 6.85 -14.76 0.12
CA LYS A 91 5.91 -15.88 0.25
C LYS A 91 4.45 -15.47 0.37
N ASP A 92 4.20 -14.19 0.70
CA ASP A 92 2.87 -13.68 0.98
C ASP A 92 2.07 -13.46 -0.32
N TYR A 93 0.80 -13.15 -0.21
CA TYR A 93 -0.06 -12.75 -1.31
C TYR A 93 0.25 -11.30 -1.70
N HIS A 94 0.49 -11.01 -2.99
CA HIS A 94 1.03 -9.72 -3.44
C HIS A 94 0.03 -8.84 -4.18
N ARG A 95 -1.27 -9.10 -4.07
CA ARG A 95 -2.30 -8.13 -4.45
C ARG A 95 -2.68 -7.29 -3.25
N ILE A 96 -3.04 -6.05 -3.52
CA ILE A 96 -3.36 -5.03 -2.53
C ILE A 96 -4.84 -4.70 -2.69
N HIS A 97 -5.53 -4.58 -1.59
CA HIS A 97 -6.97 -4.34 -1.56
C HIS A 97 -7.28 -3.05 -0.80
N MET A 98 -8.49 -2.55 -0.97
CA MET A 98 -8.95 -1.35 -0.30
C MET A 98 -9.21 -1.61 1.19
N PRO A 99 -8.65 -0.79 2.09
CA PRO A 99 -8.91 -0.93 3.53
C PRO A 99 -10.32 -0.47 3.93
N CYS A 100 -10.91 0.44 3.19
CA CYS A 100 -12.28 0.96 3.30
C CYS A 100 -12.76 1.46 1.94
N ASP A 101 -14.03 1.84 1.84
CA ASP A 101 -14.59 2.45 0.63
C ASP A 101 -13.89 3.77 0.31
N GLY A 102 -13.58 4.01 -0.97
CA GLY A 102 -12.94 5.26 -1.36
C GLY A 102 -12.99 5.58 -2.85
N ASN A 103 -13.04 6.88 -3.15
CA ASN A 103 -12.88 7.44 -4.49
C ASN A 103 -11.43 7.86 -4.73
N LEU A 104 -10.81 7.35 -5.78
CA LEU A 104 -9.46 7.73 -6.18
C LEU A 104 -9.46 9.20 -6.65
N LYS A 105 -8.59 10.02 -6.04
CA LYS A 105 -8.38 11.43 -6.40
C LYS A 105 -7.16 11.60 -7.27
N THR A 106 -6.02 11.12 -6.80
CA THR A 106 -4.75 11.24 -7.50
C THR A 106 -3.91 9.97 -7.35
N MET A 107 -3.07 9.74 -8.34
CA MET A 107 -1.99 8.75 -8.27
C MET A 107 -0.68 9.44 -8.64
N THR A 108 0.34 9.30 -7.81
CA THR A 108 1.65 9.90 -8.06
C THR A 108 2.74 8.84 -8.02
N TYR A 109 3.44 8.67 -9.14
CA TYR A 109 4.68 7.90 -9.21
C TYR A 109 5.85 8.76 -8.75
N VAL A 110 6.64 8.25 -7.84
CA VAL A 110 7.84 8.89 -7.31
C VAL A 110 9.04 7.99 -7.56
N PRO A 111 10.00 8.42 -8.42
CA PRO A 111 11.22 7.66 -8.64
C PRO A 111 12.08 7.61 -7.39
N GLY A 112 12.83 6.54 -7.21
CA GLY A 112 13.67 6.38 -6.04
C GLY A 112 14.63 5.20 -6.13
N ALA A 113 15.25 4.88 -5.01
CA ALA A 113 16.07 3.68 -4.86
C ALA A 113 15.18 2.41 -4.78
N LEU A 114 15.80 1.26 -4.80
CA LEU A 114 15.17 -0.04 -4.61
C LEU A 114 15.88 -0.82 -3.51
N PHE A 115 16.01 -0.21 -2.33
CA PHE A 115 16.48 -0.94 -1.16
C PHE A 115 15.51 -2.06 -0.81
N SER A 116 16.02 -3.16 -0.27
CA SER A 116 15.15 -4.14 0.37
C SER A 116 14.32 -3.46 1.48
N VAL A 117 13.07 -3.86 1.63
CA VAL A 117 12.16 -3.30 2.66
C VAL A 117 11.90 -4.29 3.80
N ASN A 118 12.73 -5.34 3.91
CA ASN A 118 12.64 -6.28 5.01
C ASN A 118 12.93 -5.59 6.37
N PRO A 119 12.55 -6.19 7.49
CA PRO A 119 12.70 -5.59 8.82
C PRO A 119 14.15 -5.20 9.17
N ASN A 120 15.14 -5.97 8.70
CA ASN A 120 16.55 -5.66 8.97
C ASN A 120 16.99 -4.40 8.22
N THR A 121 16.60 -4.24 6.96
CA THR A 121 16.91 -3.02 6.17
C THR A 121 16.17 -1.81 6.76
N ALA A 122 14.89 -1.97 7.12
CA ALA A 122 14.11 -0.91 7.77
C ALA A 122 14.72 -0.45 9.09
N ALA A 123 15.38 -1.35 9.82
CA ALA A 123 16.07 -1.03 11.07
C ALA A 123 17.42 -0.31 10.89
N ASN A 124 18.02 -0.32 9.70
CA ASN A 124 19.40 0.16 9.49
C ASN A 124 19.52 1.25 8.40
N VAL A 125 18.52 1.45 7.55
CA VAL A 125 18.53 2.48 6.49
C VAL A 125 17.59 3.62 6.86
N PRO A 126 18.10 4.81 7.17
CA PRO A 126 17.26 5.97 7.48
C PRO A 126 16.40 6.38 6.28
N ASN A 127 15.17 6.84 6.54
CA ASN A 127 14.22 7.33 5.54
C ASN A 127 13.92 6.29 4.44
N LEU A 128 14.00 5.00 4.73
CA LEU A 128 13.94 3.92 3.75
C LEU A 128 12.74 4.07 2.79
N PHE A 129 11.54 4.20 3.36
CA PHE A 129 10.30 4.22 2.58
C PHE A 129 10.12 5.51 1.77
N ALA A 130 10.67 6.63 2.25
CA ALA A 130 10.68 7.90 1.52
C ALA A 130 11.77 7.97 0.44
N ARG A 131 12.79 7.10 0.50
CA ARG A 131 13.88 7.02 -0.49
C ARG A 131 13.61 6.03 -1.61
N ASN A 132 12.81 5.01 -1.35
CA ASN A 132 12.47 4.02 -2.35
C ASN A 132 11.48 4.57 -3.38
N GLU A 133 11.58 3.99 -4.58
CA GLU A 133 10.56 4.14 -5.61
C GLU A 133 9.21 3.75 -5.06
N ARG A 134 8.19 4.58 -5.32
CA ARG A 134 6.85 4.37 -4.74
C ARG A 134 5.75 4.98 -5.58
N VAL A 135 4.55 4.48 -5.36
CA VAL A 135 3.31 5.04 -5.91
C VAL A 135 2.40 5.45 -4.77
N LEU A 136 1.97 6.70 -4.80
CA LEU A 136 1.03 7.29 -3.86
C LEU A 136 -0.36 7.25 -4.50
N CYS A 137 -1.34 6.65 -3.84
CA CYS A 137 -2.73 6.65 -4.27
C CYS A 137 -3.55 7.38 -3.21
N GLU A 138 -3.99 8.60 -3.52
CA GLU A 138 -4.84 9.42 -2.65
C GLU A 138 -6.29 9.08 -2.92
N PHE A 139 -6.99 8.68 -1.87
CA PHE A 139 -8.42 8.37 -1.88
C PHE A 139 -9.19 9.29 -0.96
N GLU A 140 -10.46 9.47 -1.25
CA GLU A 140 -11.42 10.10 -0.37
C GLU A 140 -12.56 9.14 -0.05
N SER A 141 -12.72 8.83 1.22
CA SER A 141 -13.86 8.10 1.77
C SER A 141 -14.90 9.07 2.28
N VAL A 142 -16.17 8.81 1.94
CA VAL A 142 -17.30 9.61 2.45
C VAL A 142 -17.42 9.50 3.97
N GLN A 143 -17.05 8.34 4.53
CA GLN A 143 -17.19 8.05 5.96
C GLN A 143 -15.95 8.39 6.77
N HIS A 144 -14.75 8.33 6.16
CA HIS A 144 -13.48 8.31 6.88
C HIS A 144 -12.49 9.39 6.43
N GLY A 145 -12.92 10.34 5.58
CA GLY A 145 -12.05 11.42 5.10
C GLY A 145 -10.99 10.95 4.09
N THR A 146 -9.91 11.72 3.99
CA THR A 146 -8.82 11.43 3.06
C THR A 146 -7.88 10.37 3.64
N PHE A 147 -7.46 9.43 2.80
CA PHE A 147 -6.38 8.49 3.14
C PHE A 147 -5.46 8.26 1.95
N VAL A 148 -4.23 7.84 2.21
CA VAL A 148 -3.24 7.54 1.17
C VAL A 148 -2.73 6.12 1.35
N MET A 149 -2.71 5.39 0.22
CA MET A 149 -2.03 4.11 0.10
C MET A 149 -0.70 4.35 -0.63
N VAL A 150 0.41 4.17 0.07
CA VAL A 150 1.76 4.30 -0.50
C VAL A 150 2.30 2.92 -0.79
N LEU A 151 2.41 2.59 -2.06
CA LEU A 151 2.97 1.32 -2.53
C LEU A 151 4.47 1.51 -2.70
N VAL A 152 5.28 0.90 -1.84
CA VAL A 152 6.74 1.08 -1.84
C VAL A 152 7.42 -0.09 -2.53
N GLY A 153 8.15 0.20 -3.60
CA GLY A 153 8.99 -0.77 -4.32
C GLY A 153 10.23 -1.20 -3.52
N ALA A 154 10.82 -2.33 -3.91
CA ALA A 154 12.00 -2.89 -3.26
C ALA A 154 12.97 -3.53 -4.27
N THR A 155 14.07 -4.08 -3.79
CA THR A 155 15.08 -4.80 -4.59
C THR A 155 14.41 -5.83 -5.51
N ILE A 156 14.78 -5.82 -6.80
CA ILE A 156 14.22 -6.65 -7.87
C ILE A 156 12.81 -6.20 -8.31
N VAL A 157 12.16 -5.27 -7.59
CA VAL A 157 10.80 -4.82 -7.85
C VAL A 157 10.79 -3.35 -8.21
N GLY A 158 10.61 -3.09 -9.44
CA GLY A 158 10.35 -1.77 -9.95
C GLY A 158 9.05 -1.71 -10.74
N SER A 159 8.08 -2.54 -10.39
CA SER A 159 6.82 -2.60 -11.13
C SER A 159 5.66 -2.80 -10.17
N MET A 160 4.79 -1.80 -10.16
CA MET A 160 3.51 -1.79 -9.46
C MET A 160 2.42 -1.63 -10.50
N ALA A 161 1.33 -2.36 -10.35
CA ALA A 161 0.17 -2.26 -11.21
C ALA A 161 -1.04 -1.83 -10.40
N THR A 162 -1.86 -0.95 -10.95
CA THR A 162 -3.16 -0.57 -10.37
C THR A 162 -4.28 -0.96 -11.32
N VAL A 163 -5.45 -1.26 -10.80
CA VAL A 163 -6.60 -1.73 -11.61
C VAL A 163 -7.16 -0.66 -12.54
N TRP A 164 -6.84 0.60 -12.32
CA TRP A 164 -7.34 1.74 -13.09
C TRP A 164 -6.36 2.29 -14.11
N HIS A 165 -5.07 1.95 -14.06
CA HIS A 165 -4.06 2.62 -14.89
C HIS A 165 -4.11 2.23 -16.37
N GLU A 166 -4.57 1.03 -16.70
CA GLU A 166 -4.73 0.57 -18.08
C GLU A 166 -5.60 1.47 -18.95
N ALA A 167 -6.59 2.12 -18.35
CA ALA A 167 -7.56 2.92 -19.08
C ALA A 167 -7.00 4.27 -19.60
N ILE A 168 -5.77 4.67 -19.21
CA ILE A 168 -5.28 6.03 -19.39
C ILE A 168 -4.14 6.13 -20.39
N ASP A 169 -3.16 5.25 -20.34
CA ASP A 169 -1.92 5.36 -21.13
C ASP A 169 -1.72 4.19 -22.13
N GLY A 170 -2.71 3.33 -22.31
CA GLY A 170 -2.57 2.15 -23.17
C GLY A 170 -1.50 1.14 -22.73
N VAL A 171 -1.05 1.27 -21.48
CA VAL A 171 -0.04 0.38 -20.90
C VAL A 171 -0.71 -0.94 -20.54
N LYS A 172 -0.35 -2.00 -21.25
CA LYS A 172 -0.88 -3.33 -20.97
C LYS A 172 -0.57 -3.74 -19.51
N ASN A 173 -1.61 -4.18 -18.79
CA ASN A 173 -1.58 -4.70 -17.42
C ASN A 173 -1.37 -3.65 -16.30
N GLY A 174 -1.73 -2.38 -16.52
CA GLY A 174 -1.72 -1.37 -15.45
C GLY A 174 -0.35 -1.12 -14.81
N ILE A 175 0.75 -1.42 -15.51
CA ILE A 175 2.12 -1.27 -14.99
C ILE A 175 2.49 0.21 -15.01
N ILE A 176 2.72 0.78 -13.82
CA ILE A 176 2.99 2.21 -13.64
C ILE A 176 4.41 2.59 -14.10
N ASN A 177 5.32 1.61 -14.22
CA ASN A 177 6.74 1.88 -14.29
C ASN A 177 7.57 1.10 -15.34
N PRO A 178 7.22 1.07 -16.60
CA PRO A 178 8.17 0.79 -17.67
C PRO A 178 8.07 1.81 -18.81
N PRO A 179 9.19 2.35 -19.28
CA PRO A 179 10.52 2.33 -18.67
C PRO A 179 10.60 3.31 -17.49
N ARG A 180 11.43 3.01 -16.48
CA ARG A 180 11.59 3.80 -15.25
C ARG A 180 11.77 5.29 -15.57
N SER A 181 10.78 6.10 -15.23
CA SER A 181 10.90 7.54 -15.31
C SER A 181 11.82 8.05 -14.22
N LYS A 182 12.67 9.01 -14.56
CA LYS A 182 13.49 9.75 -13.57
C LYS A 182 12.70 10.91 -12.95
N ASN A 183 11.49 11.18 -13.45
CA ASN A 183 10.66 12.31 -13.03
C ASN A 183 9.43 11.80 -12.25
N ILE A 184 9.01 12.60 -11.28
CA ILE A 184 7.71 12.43 -10.63
C ILE A 184 6.61 12.61 -11.69
N ARG A 185 5.60 11.73 -11.65
CA ARG A 185 4.42 11.80 -12.51
C ARG A 185 3.17 11.74 -11.66
N THR A 186 2.24 12.64 -11.90
CA THR A 186 0.94 12.66 -11.22
C THR A 186 -0.19 12.56 -12.24
N TRP A 187 -1.16 11.69 -11.95
CA TRP A 187 -2.41 11.53 -12.68
C TRP A 187 -3.57 11.94 -11.79
N THR A 188 -4.50 12.68 -12.33
CA THR A 188 -5.72 13.14 -11.63
C THR A 188 -6.92 12.36 -12.13
N TYR A 189 -7.76 11.91 -11.20
CA TYR A 189 -8.92 11.06 -11.47
C TYR A 189 -10.26 11.70 -11.04
N LEU A 190 -10.24 12.97 -10.68
CA LEU A 190 -11.40 13.70 -10.13
C LEU A 190 -12.67 13.59 -11.00
N GLU A 191 -12.51 13.57 -12.34
CA GLU A 191 -13.63 13.48 -13.28
C GLU A 191 -13.99 12.03 -13.67
N LYS A 192 -13.20 11.05 -13.25
CA LYS A 192 -13.35 9.65 -13.70
C LYS A 192 -14.17 8.76 -12.78
N ASN A 193 -14.55 9.26 -11.59
CA ASN A 193 -15.35 8.53 -10.59
C ASN A 193 -14.87 7.08 -10.36
N ILE A 194 -13.58 6.89 -10.10
CA ILE A 194 -13.04 5.57 -9.79
C ILE A 194 -13.32 5.30 -8.32
N PHE A 195 -14.42 4.61 -8.06
CA PHE A 195 -14.82 4.18 -6.72
C PHE A 195 -14.48 2.71 -6.52
N LEU A 196 -13.84 2.40 -5.41
CA LEU A 196 -13.53 1.04 -4.98
C LEU A 196 -14.14 0.80 -3.59
N LYS A 197 -14.73 -0.37 -3.41
CA LYS A 197 -15.29 -0.80 -2.13
C LYS A 197 -14.21 -1.42 -1.24
N GLN A 198 -14.46 -1.43 0.05
CA GLN A 198 -13.66 -2.19 1.00
C GLN A 198 -13.48 -3.64 0.52
N GLY A 199 -12.23 -4.11 0.48
CA GLY A 199 -11.87 -5.44 0.00
C GLY A 199 -11.69 -5.57 -1.51
N ASP A 200 -12.05 -4.57 -2.33
CA ASP A 200 -11.77 -4.61 -3.76
C ASP A 200 -10.26 -4.56 -4.03
N GLU A 201 -9.78 -5.31 -5.04
CA GLU A 201 -8.39 -5.21 -5.48
C GLU A 201 -8.13 -3.81 -6.04
N MET A 202 -7.14 -3.10 -5.47
CA MET A 202 -6.68 -1.81 -5.98
C MET A 202 -5.43 -1.92 -6.86
N GLY A 203 -4.65 -2.96 -6.66
CA GLY A 203 -3.40 -3.13 -7.38
C GLY A 203 -2.60 -4.33 -6.93
N ARG A 204 -1.37 -4.43 -7.44
CA ARG A 204 -0.47 -5.53 -7.12
C ARG A 204 0.99 -5.15 -7.26
N PHE A 205 1.82 -5.81 -6.49
CA PHE A 205 3.27 -5.77 -6.66
C PHE A 205 3.71 -6.93 -7.54
N LEU A 206 4.57 -6.65 -8.50
CA LEU A 206 5.10 -7.71 -9.36
C LEU A 206 6.30 -8.44 -8.73
N LEU A 207 6.77 -7.99 -7.56
CA LEU A 207 7.73 -8.66 -6.63
C LEU A 207 7.79 -7.86 -5.31
N GLY A 208 8.06 -8.49 -4.15
CA GLY A 208 7.99 -8.06 -2.74
C GLY A 208 8.11 -6.58 -2.35
N SER A 209 7.41 -6.17 -1.27
CA SER A 209 7.16 -4.77 -1.04
C SER A 209 6.59 -4.41 0.33
N THR A 210 6.29 -3.15 0.51
CA THR A 210 5.66 -2.60 1.71
C THR A 210 4.53 -1.66 1.30
N VAL A 211 3.42 -1.72 2.03
CA VAL A 211 2.36 -0.73 1.95
C VAL A 211 2.46 0.17 3.18
N VAL A 212 2.53 1.49 2.96
CA VAL A 212 2.37 2.48 4.03
C VAL A 212 1.04 3.19 3.82
N MET A 213 0.22 3.23 4.86
CA MET A 213 -1.06 3.93 4.85
C MET A 213 -0.97 5.17 5.73
N LEU A 214 -1.62 6.24 5.29
CA LEU A 214 -1.78 7.49 6.05
C LEU A 214 -3.26 7.77 6.19
N PHE A 215 -3.69 8.16 7.39
CA PHE A 215 -5.05 8.55 7.73
C PHE A 215 -5.05 9.88 8.46
N GLU A 216 -6.08 10.68 8.27
CA GLU A 216 -6.25 11.95 8.96
C GLU A 216 -6.36 11.77 10.49
N LYS A 217 -6.20 12.85 11.22
CA LYS A 217 -6.34 12.89 12.67
C LYS A 217 -7.76 12.48 13.08
N ASP A 218 -7.86 11.80 14.22
CA ASP A 218 -9.14 11.38 14.84
C ASP A 218 -10.04 10.52 13.92
N THR A 219 -9.43 9.80 12.97
CA THR A 219 -10.15 8.94 12.02
C THR A 219 -10.37 7.53 12.53
N LEU A 220 -9.38 6.95 13.20
CA LEU A 220 -9.39 5.52 13.52
C LEU A 220 -8.71 5.19 14.85
N GLN A 221 -9.15 4.06 15.42
CA GLN A 221 -8.48 3.37 16.52
C GLN A 221 -8.06 1.98 16.06
N PHE A 222 -6.76 1.70 16.06
CA PHE A 222 -6.26 0.37 15.69
C PHE A 222 -6.79 -0.73 16.63
N ASN A 223 -6.99 -1.91 16.06
CA ASN A 223 -7.35 -3.10 16.81
C ASN A 223 -6.36 -3.35 17.94
N VAL A 224 -6.87 -3.66 19.13
CA VAL A 224 -6.08 -3.82 20.37
C VAL A 224 -5.03 -4.93 20.28
N ASP A 225 -5.26 -5.92 19.40
CA ASP A 225 -4.33 -7.04 19.18
C ASP A 225 -3.20 -6.70 18.19
N TRP A 226 -3.22 -5.49 17.61
CA TRP A 226 -2.15 -5.07 16.71
C TRP A 226 -0.86 -4.83 17.48
N GLN A 227 0.21 -5.43 16.98
CA GLN A 227 1.56 -5.23 17.49
C GLN A 227 2.59 -5.44 16.37
N PRO A 228 3.74 -4.77 16.41
CA PRO A 228 4.81 -5.00 15.44
C PRO A 228 5.18 -6.49 15.35
N THR A 229 5.48 -6.94 14.14
CA THR A 229 5.81 -8.32 13.76
C THR A 229 4.65 -9.32 13.71
N ARG A 230 3.44 -8.95 14.18
CA ARG A 230 2.26 -9.80 14.03
C ARG A 230 1.97 -10.04 12.55
N GLY A 231 1.77 -11.33 12.18
CA GLY A 231 1.27 -11.71 10.87
C GLY A 231 -0.19 -11.30 10.70
N ILE A 232 -0.54 -10.81 9.54
CA ILE A 232 -1.90 -10.40 9.18
C ILE A 232 -2.33 -11.03 7.86
N LYS A 233 -3.63 -11.11 7.68
CA LYS A 233 -4.26 -11.54 6.42
C LYS A 233 -5.16 -10.43 5.88
N LEU A 234 -5.24 -10.34 4.56
CA LEU A 234 -6.25 -9.55 3.87
C LEU A 234 -7.64 -9.80 4.48
N GLY A 235 -8.37 -8.72 4.76
CA GLY A 235 -9.73 -8.79 5.28
C GLY A 235 -9.83 -8.87 6.80
N GLU A 236 -8.75 -9.15 7.55
CA GLU A 236 -8.78 -9.05 9.02
C GLU A 236 -9.08 -7.62 9.47
N GLU A 237 -9.72 -7.47 10.64
CA GLU A 237 -9.95 -6.16 11.25
C GLU A 237 -8.62 -5.44 11.50
N MET A 238 -8.48 -4.24 10.95
CA MET A 238 -7.35 -3.35 11.16
C MET A 238 -7.65 -2.32 12.24
N ALA A 239 -8.78 -1.65 12.10
CA ALA A 239 -9.16 -0.54 12.96
C ALA A 239 -10.68 -0.28 12.91
N ASN A 240 -11.19 0.35 13.95
CA ASN A 240 -12.52 0.91 14.00
C ASN A 240 -12.47 2.44 13.81
N ALA A 241 -13.57 3.03 13.34
CA ALA A 241 -13.69 4.48 13.30
C ALA A 241 -13.82 5.03 14.74
N LEU A 242 -13.27 6.24 14.95
CA LEU A 242 -13.41 7.01 16.18
C LEU A 242 -14.70 7.81 16.19
#